data_f7fd73d1656c3628201a0b8e06b0c78e
#
_entry.id   f7fd73d1656c3628201a0b8e06b0c78e
#
_cell.length_a   1.000
_cell.length_b   1.000
_cell.length_c   1.000
_cell.angle_alpha   90.00
_cell.angle_beta   90.00
_cell.angle_gamma   90.00
#
_symmetry.space_group_name_H-M   'P 1'
#
loop_
_entity.id
_entity.type
_entity.pdbx_description
1 polymer ?
#
loop_
_entity_poly.entity_id
_entity_poly.type
_entity_poly.pdbx_seq_one_letter_code
_entity_poly.pdbx_strand_id
1 'polypeptide(L)'
;MNRSAASLLAALLLITGCGGDRAADEAGAAGPVTRALAAEARPASDRERDPARKPGEVLTFFGIAPGMTVLDVFSGGGYYTEIAARVVGPGGRIIAHNNRAYLDYAADEIAARYADGRLANVERIGAPAAALELEPGSVDVALLILAYHDIYFRPGDGSWPHIDGPAMLAAIRAALRPGGILGVVDHAGSADITTGEIGRLHRIDEARLVREIESAGFELVASSDVLRNPDDTRLLPMYDAEVRGRTDRLVLKFRKPE
;
A
#
# COMPACT_ATOMS: atom_id res chain seq x y z
N MET A 1 -56.41 49.12 -52.14
CA MET A 1 -56.53 47.91 -51.25
C MET A 1 -55.21 47.19 -51.29
N ASN A 2 -54.41 47.50 -50.28
CA ASN A 2 -53.03 47.00 -50.13
C ASN A 2 -53.00 45.66 -49.36
N ARG A 3 -52.34 44.66 -49.88
CA ARG A 3 -51.97 43.48 -49.15
C ARG A 3 -50.45 43.39 -49.12
N SER A 4 -49.92 43.66 -47.93
CA SER A 4 -48.50 43.48 -47.62
C SER A 4 -48.15 41.97 -47.35
N ALA A 5 -47.15 41.48 -48.06
CA ALA A 5 -46.59 40.18 -47.82
C ALA A 5 -45.43 40.32 -46.83
N ALA A 6 -45.52 39.63 -45.73
CA ALA A 6 -44.44 39.56 -44.74
C ALA A 6 -43.54 38.34 -45.04
N SER A 7 -42.26 38.59 -45.31
CA SER A 7 -41.24 37.56 -45.50
C SER A 7 -40.68 37.12 -44.09
N LEU A 8 -40.82 35.86 -43.74
CA LEU A 8 -40.14 35.26 -42.63
C LEU A 8 -38.69 34.85 -43.00
N LEU A 9 -37.73 35.46 -42.35
CA LEU A 9 -36.34 35.05 -42.42
C LEU A 9 -36.08 33.97 -41.30
N ALA A 10 -35.84 32.75 -41.73
CA ALA A 10 -35.44 31.69 -40.79
C ALA A 10 -33.93 31.80 -40.52
N ALA A 11 -33.55 32.12 -39.28
CA ALA A 11 -32.17 32.11 -38.85
C ALA A 11 -31.78 30.68 -38.45
N LEU A 12 -30.84 30.09 -39.18
CA LEU A 12 -30.24 28.78 -38.89
C LEU A 12 -29.12 28.98 -37.84
N LEU A 13 -29.37 28.61 -36.58
CA LEU A 13 -28.32 28.56 -35.55
C LEU A 13 -27.48 27.30 -35.76
N LEU A 14 -26.23 27.46 -36.17
CA LEU A 14 -25.18 26.44 -36.12
C LEU A 14 -24.69 26.32 -34.69
N ILE A 15 -25.08 25.24 -34.00
CA ILE A 15 -24.49 24.85 -32.71
C ILE A 15 -23.21 24.10 -33.02
N THR A 16 -22.05 24.78 -32.94
CA THR A 16 -20.73 24.14 -32.88
C THR A 16 -20.56 23.58 -31.49
N GLY A 17 -20.68 22.24 -31.34
CA GLY A 17 -20.47 21.56 -30.11
C GLY A 17 -18.98 21.56 -29.76
N CYS A 18 -18.58 22.27 -28.71
CA CYS A 18 -17.31 22.09 -28.02
C CYS A 18 -17.31 20.75 -27.27
N GLY A 19 -16.76 19.71 -27.90
CA GLY A 19 -16.61 18.38 -27.35
C GLY A 19 -15.23 18.12 -26.74
N GLY A 20 -14.45 19.18 -26.45
CA GLY A 20 -13.04 19.05 -26.01
C GLY A 20 -12.78 19.16 -24.50
N ASP A 21 -13.68 19.78 -23.74
CA ASP A 21 -13.34 20.17 -22.34
C ASP A 21 -13.78 19.19 -21.25
N ARG A 22 -14.63 18.20 -21.53
CA ARG A 22 -15.11 17.27 -20.50
C ARG A 22 -14.09 16.26 -20.03
N ALA A 23 -13.22 15.77 -20.90
CA ALA A 23 -12.20 14.77 -20.50
C ALA A 23 -11.08 15.37 -19.64
N ALA A 24 -10.74 16.64 -19.84
CA ALA A 24 -9.75 17.36 -19.04
C ALA A 24 -10.30 17.74 -17.66
N ASP A 25 -11.60 18.06 -17.56
CA ASP A 25 -12.26 18.43 -16.31
C ASP A 25 -12.51 17.21 -15.40
N GLU A 26 -12.81 16.04 -15.97
CA GLU A 26 -12.96 14.79 -15.20
C GLU A 26 -11.62 14.29 -14.63
N ALA A 27 -10.50 14.51 -15.32
CA ALA A 27 -9.16 14.17 -14.79
C ALA A 27 -8.75 15.10 -13.63
N GLY A 28 -9.23 16.33 -13.59
CA GLY A 28 -9.04 17.27 -12.47
C GLY A 28 -9.86 16.91 -11.22
N ALA A 29 -10.98 16.21 -11.37
CA ALA A 29 -11.88 15.78 -10.30
C ALA A 29 -11.45 14.45 -9.64
N ALA A 30 -10.55 13.65 -10.25
CA ALA A 30 -10.10 12.38 -9.69
C ALA A 30 -9.26 12.59 -8.42
N GLY A 31 -9.57 11.81 -7.37
CA GLY A 31 -8.82 11.87 -6.12
C GLY A 31 -7.33 11.48 -6.28
N PRO A 32 -6.47 11.86 -5.31
CA PRO A 32 -5.03 11.61 -5.41
C PRO A 32 -4.68 10.14 -5.62
N VAL A 33 -5.38 9.23 -4.97
CA VAL A 33 -5.20 7.77 -5.12
C VAL A 33 -5.55 7.33 -6.54
N THR A 34 -6.67 7.79 -7.09
CA THR A 34 -7.08 7.44 -8.46
C THR A 34 -6.05 7.93 -9.49
N ARG A 35 -5.56 9.16 -9.34
CA ARG A 35 -4.49 9.68 -10.21
C ARG A 35 -3.20 8.88 -10.08
N ALA A 36 -2.81 8.50 -8.87
CA ALA A 36 -1.63 7.67 -8.63
C ALA A 36 -1.71 6.31 -9.32
N LEU A 37 -2.87 5.66 -9.28
CA LEU A 37 -3.12 4.37 -9.93
C LEU A 37 -3.11 4.47 -11.46
N ALA A 38 -3.67 5.54 -12.01
CA ALA A 38 -3.73 5.78 -13.45
C ALA A 38 -2.40 6.24 -14.07
N ALA A 39 -1.35 6.50 -13.26
CA ALA A 39 -0.09 7.02 -13.76
C ALA A 39 0.57 6.06 -14.77
N GLU A 40 0.78 6.52 -16.00
CA GLU A 40 1.38 5.73 -17.09
C GLU A 40 2.80 5.24 -16.78
N ALA A 41 3.54 6.01 -15.97
CA ALA A 41 4.90 5.67 -15.54
C ALA A 41 4.96 4.47 -14.58
N ARG A 42 3.83 3.94 -14.09
CA ARG A 42 3.80 2.70 -13.30
C ARG A 42 4.10 1.49 -14.21
N PRO A 43 4.93 0.53 -13.73
CA PRO A 43 5.19 -0.69 -14.49
C PRO A 43 3.90 -1.43 -14.88
N ALA A 44 3.84 -1.98 -16.08
CA ALA A 44 2.71 -2.79 -16.53
C ALA A 44 2.48 -4.00 -15.60
N SER A 45 3.55 -4.67 -15.17
CA SER A 45 3.51 -5.78 -14.23
C SER A 45 2.90 -5.41 -12.86
N ASP A 46 3.01 -4.15 -12.45
CA ASP A 46 2.35 -3.66 -11.24
C ASP A 46 0.85 -3.52 -11.46
N ARG A 47 0.43 -2.93 -12.60
CA ARG A 47 -0.99 -2.77 -12.95
C ARG A 47 -1.70 -4.11 -13.08
N GLU A 48 -1.03 -5.15 -13.56
CA GLU A 48 -1.56 -6.51 -13.60
C GLU A 48 -1.88 -7.08 -12.22
N ARG A 49 -1.19 -6.60 -11.17
CA ARG A 49 -1.41 -6.99 -9.77
C ARG A 49 -2.52 -6.19 -9.07
N ASP A 50 -2.90 -5.02 -9.61
CA ASP A 50 -3.88 -4.12 -8.98
C ASP A 50 -5.23 -4.79 -8.67
N PRO A 51 -5.85 -5.59 -9.57
CA PRO A 51 -7.13 -6.24 -9.27
C PRO A 51 -7.08 -7.15 -8.05
N ALA A 52 -5.96 -7.87 -7.86
CA ALA A 52 -5.76 -8.79 -6.74
C ALA A 52 -5.32 -8.07 -5.44
N ARG A 53 -4.72 -6.89 -5.54
CA ARG A 53 -4.18 -6.13 -4.40
C ARG A 53 -5.07 -4.97 -3.96
N LYS A 54 -5.99 -4.52 -4.81
CA LYS A 54 -6.91 -3.40 -4.58
C LYS A 54 -6.25 -2.20 -3.88
N PRO A 55 -5.09 -1.72 -4.42
CA PRO A 55 -4.26 -0.75 -3.71
C PRO A 55 -4.97 0.58 -3.44
N GLY A 56 -5.94 0.94 -4.26
CA GLY A 56 -6.74 2.14 -4.08
C GLY A 56 -7.54 2.10 -2.78
N GLU A 57 -8.28 1.01 -2.59
CA GLU A 57 -9.09 0.79 -1.41
C GLU A 57 -8.22 0.65 -0.15
N VAL A 58 -7.09 -0.07 -0.25
CA VAL A 58 -6.15 -0.28 0.87
C VAL A 58 -5.53 1.05 1.33
N LEU A 59 -4.97 1.85 0.41
CA LEU A 59 -4.33 3.11 0.77
C LEU A 59 -5.34 4.16 1.26
N THR A 60 -6.56 4.17 0.69
CA THR A 60 -7.66 5.02 1.17
C THR A 60 -8.09 4.61 2.58
N PHE A 61 -8.21 3.31 2.85
CA PHE A 61 -8.54 2.81 4.19
C PHE A 61 -7.50 3.21 5.23
N PHE A 62 -6.20 3.17 4.89
CA PHE A 62 -5.14 3.63 5.79
C PHE A 62 -5.05 5.15 5.91
N GLY A 63 -5.71 5.89 5.01
CA GLY A 63 -5.79 7.34 5.07
C GLY A 63 -4.56 8.05 4.49
N ILE A 64 -3.87 7.44 3.51
CA ILE A 64 -2.74 8.08 2.83
C ILE A 64 -3.23 9.31 2.07
N ALA A 65 -2.61 10.46 2.32
CA ALA A 65 -3.01 11.75 1.77
C ALA A 65 -1.81 12.59 1.30
N PRO A 66 -2.04 13.60 0.45
CA PRO A 66 -0.98 14.52 0.01
C PRO A 66 -0.25 15.18 1.19
N GLY A 67 1.06 15.34 1.05
CA GLY A 67 1.93 16.00 2.04
C GLY A 67 2.39 15.12 3.21
N MET A 68 1.90 13.88 3.33
CA MET A 68 2.26 12.97 4.42
C MET A 68 3.67 12.41 4.28
N THR A 69 4.28 12.08 5.42
CA THR A 69 5.44 11.19 5.53
C THR A 69 4.97 9.77 5.80
N VAL A 70 5.29 8.83 4.91
CA VAL A 70 4.90 7.42 5.01
C VAL A 70 6.14 6.54 5.11
N LEU A 71 6.18 5.64 6.10
CA LEU A 71 7.18 4.60 6.25
C LEU A 71 6.63 3.29 5.67
N ASP A 72 7.27 2.74 4.64
CA ASP A 72 6.92 1.45 4.03
C ASP A 72 7.94 0.40 4.49
N VAL A 73 7.57 -0.37 5.52
CA VAL A 73 8.45 -1.35 6.18
C VAL A 73 8.45 -2.65 5.38
N PHE A 74 9.63 -3.14 5.04
CA PHE A 74 9.82 -4.27 4.14
C PHE A 74 9.13 -4.05 2.79
N SER A 75 9.40 -2.89 2.19
CA SER A 75 8.78 -2.42 0.95
C SER A 75 8.99 -3.35 -0.26
N GLY A 76 9.92 -4.30 -0.16
CA GLY A 76 10.31 -5.21 -1.25
C GLY A 76 10.71 -4.43 -2.49
N GLY A 77 10.19 -4.80 -3.66
CA GLY A 77 10.39 -4.10 -4.92
C GLY A 77 9.62 -2.78 -5.07
N GLY A 78 8.94 -2.29 -4.01
CA GLY A 78 8.36 -0.95 -3.95
C GLY A 78 7.00 -0.77 -4.64
N TYR A 79 6.18 -1.82 -4.76
CA TYR A 79 4.85 -1.73 -5.35
C TYR A 79 3.96 -0.68 -4.66
N TYR A 80 3.77 -0.79 -3.34
CA TYR A 80 2.99 0.18 -2.57
C TYR A 80 3.75 1.50 -2.39
N THR A 81 5.07 1.44 -2.25
CA THR A 81 5.95 2.63 -2.20
C THR A 81 5.67 3.59 -3.37
N GLU A 82 5.66 3.08 -4.62
CA GLU A 82 5.45 3.95 -5.78
C GLU A 82 4.06 4.57 -5.81
N ILE A 83 3.02 3.81 -5.48
CA ILE A 83 1.64 4.34 -5.44
C ILE A 83 1.54 5.40 -4.33
N ALA A 84 2.03 5.09 -3.12
CA ALA A 84 2.02 6.02 -1.99
C ALA A 84 2.83 7.30 -2.30
N ALA A 85 4.00 7.18 -2.95
CA ALA A 85 4.82 8.33 -3.36
C ALA A 85 4.07 9.30 -4.28
N ARG A 86 3.28 8.74 -5.21
CA ARG A 86 2.44 9.54 -6.10
C ARG A 86 1.24 10.17 -5.38
N VAL A 87 0.67 9.47 -4.38
CA VAL A 87 -0.43 9.99 -3.57
C VAL A 87 0.03 11.15 -2.71
N VAL A 88 1.15 11.00 -1.97
CA VAL A 88 1.66 12.05 -1.09
C VAL A 88 2.22 13.24 -1.87
N GLY A 89 2.64 13.01 -3.11
CA GLY A 89 3.12 14.06 -4.02
C GLY A 89 4.42 14.75 -3.58
N PRO A 90 4.79 15.86 -4.24
CA PRO A 90 6.09 16.53 -4.00
C PRO A 90 6.21 17.20 -2.63
N GLY A 91 5.09 17.45 -1.95
CA GLY A 91 5.08 17.98 -0.57
C GLY A 91 5.16 16.92 0.51
N GLY A 92 5.10 15.62 0.13
CA GLY A 92 5.20 14.48 1.03
C GLY A 92 6.47 13.68 0.79
N ARG A 93 6.71 12.67 1.65
CA ARG A 93 7.89 11.80 1.60
C ARG A 93 7.52 10.35 1.89
N ILE A 94 8.18 9.44 1.19
CA ILE A 94 8.14 8.01 1.51
C ILE A 94 9.52 7.58 2.00
N ILE A 95 9.54 6.82 3.07
CA ILE A 95 10.72 6.12 3.57
C ILE A 95 10.52 4.64 3.26
N ALA A 96 11.19 4.14 2.23
CA ALA A 96 11.13 2.75 1.80
C ALA A 96 12.21 1.94 2.50
N HIS A 97 11.80 1.14 3.48
CA HIS A 97 12.71 0.32 4.27
C HIS A 97 12.75 -1.12 3.77
N ASN A 98 13.96 -1.67 3.69
CA ASN A 98 14.22 -3.10 3.52
C ASN A 98 15.39 -3.53 4.42
N ASN A 99 15.33 -4.74 4.96
CA ASN A 99 16.51 -5.37 5.54
C ASN A 99 17.36 -6.02 4.42
N ARG A 100 18.51 -6.61 4.79
CA ARG A 100 19.42 -7.24 3.82
C ARG A 100 18.74 -8.32 2.97
N ALA A 101 17.92 -9.18 3.58
CA ALA A 101 17.26 -10.26 2.85
C ALA A 101 16.26 -9.74 1.80
N TYR A 102 15.48 -8.73 2.15
CA TYR A 102 14.57 -8.06 1.20
C TYR A 102 15.33 -7.32 0.08
N LEU A 103 16.47 -6.70 0.39
CA LEU A 103 17.31 -6.06 -0.61
C LEU A 103 17.87 -7.07 -1.62
N ASP A 104 18.29 -8.25 -1.14
CA ASP A 104 18.80 -9.30 -2.01
C ASP A 104 17.67 -9.97 -2.81
N TYR A 105 16.52 -10.23 -2.18
CA TYR A 105 15.36 -10.86 -2.82
C TYR A 105 14.76 -9.99 -3.94
N ALA A 106 14.67 -8.68 -3.73
CA ALA A 106 14.01 -7.74 -4.64
C ALA A 106 15.00 -6.87 -5.45
N ALA A 107 16.27 -7.26 -5.56
CA ALA A 107 17.33 -6.43 -6.12
C ALA A 107 17.01 -5.88 -7.51
N ASP A 108 16.53 -6.72 -8.43
CA ASP A 108 16.20 -6.33 -9.81
C ASP A 108 14.99 -5.38 -9.86
N GLU A 109 13.94 -5.66 -9.06
CA GLU A 109 12.75 -4.80 -8.97
C GLU A 109 13.12 -3.44 -8.38
N ILE A 110 13.97 -3.41 -7.35
CA ILE A 110 14.49 -2.19 -6.73
C ILE A 110 15.30 -1.37 -7.73
N ALA A 111 16.24 -2.01 -8.45
CA ALA A 111 17.05 -1.34 -9.46
C ALA A 111 16.18 -0.68 -10.54
N ALA A 112 15.19 -1.40 -11.07
CA ALA A 112 14.26 -0.88 -12.06
C ALA A 112 13.35 0.21 -11.51
N ARG A 113 12.86 0.07 -10.27
CA ARG A 113 11.91 1.00 -9.62
C ARG A 113 12.51 2.38 -9.42
N TYR A 114 13.76 2.45 -9.01
CA TYR A 114 14.42 3.69 -8.61
C TYR A 114 15.44 4.20 -9.65
N ALA A 115 15.46 3.61 -10.84
CA ALA A 115 16.29 4.08 -11.94
C ALA A 115 16.00 5.56 -12.27
N ASP A 116 17.02 6.29 -12.68
CA ASP A 116 16.94 7.67 -13.17
C ASP A 116 16.23 8.67 -12.23
N GLY A 117 16.16 8.33 -10.93
CA GLY A 117 15.53 9.22 -9.93
C GLY A 117 14.03 9.42 -10.10
N ARG A 118 13.34 8.48 -10.77
CA ARG A 118 11.90 8.58 -11.11
C ARG A 118 10.94 8.74 -9.94
N LEU A 119 11.39 8.49 -8.71
CA LEU A 119 10.65 8.67 -7.47
C LEU A 119 11.44 9.59 -6.53
N ALA A 120 11.53 10.87 -6.86
CA ALA A 120 12.38 11.84 -6.17
C ALA A 120 11.99 12.09 -4.70
N ASN A 121 10.76 11.79 -4.31
CA ASN A 121 10.25 11.91 -2.93
C ASN A 121 10.32 10.60 -2.14
N VAL A 122 11.10 9.61 -2.61
CA VAL A 122 11.34 8.34 -1.92
C VAL A 122 12.77 8.28 -1.40
N GLU A 123 12.92 8.17 -0.11
CA GLU A 123 14.16 7.84 0.59
C GLU A 123 14.22 6.34 0.85
N ARG A 124 15.38 5.69 0.62
CA ARG A 124 15.55 4.26 0.85
C ARG A 124 16.45 4.01 2.04
N ILE A 125 16.03 3.13 2.95
CA ILE A 125 16.79 2.71 4.13
C ILE A 125 17.04 1.22 4.08
N GLY A 126 18.31 0.82 4.14
CA GLY A 126 18.75 -0.57 4.27
C GLY A 126 19.27 -0.85 5.68
N ALA A 127 18.41 -1.34 6.58
CA ALA A 127 18.76 -1.60 7.98
C ALA A 127 17.98 -2.79 8.55
N PRO A 128 18.41 -3.41 9.69
CA PRO A 128 17.50 -4.24 10.45
C PRO A 128 16.29 -3.44 10.92
N ALA A 129 15.08 -4.02 10.84
CA ALA A 129 13.85 -3.30 11.18
C ALA A 129 13.76 -2.83 12.65
N ALA A 130 14.50 -3.49 13.54
CA ALA A 130 14.66 -3.07 14.94
C ALA A 130 15.60 -1.86 15.12
N ALA A 131 16.35 -1.48 14.07
CA ALA A 131 17.31 -0.39 14.06
C ALA A 131 16.91 0.70 13.04
N LEU A 132 15.64 1.03 12.98
CA LEU A 132 15.13 2.16 12.21
C LEU A 132 15.50 3.45 12.96
N GLU A 133 16.57 4.10 12.53
CA GLU A 133 17.03 5.37 13.09
C GLU A 133 16.28 6.55 12.44
N LEU A 134 14.99 6.68 12.79
CA LEU A 134 14.13 7.76 12.33
C LEU A 134 13.89 8.76 13.46
N GLU A 135 13.73 10.03 13.09
CA GLU A 135 13.34 11.06 14.06
C GLU A 135 12.00 10.69 14.70
N PRO A 136 11.90 10.64 16.03
CA PRO A 136 10.67 10.31 16.72
C PRO A 136 9.50 11.22 16.32
N GLY A 137 8.35 10.63 16.05
CA GLY A 137 7.14 11.36 15.67
C GLY A 137 7.16 11.99 14.27
N SER A 138 8.11 11.62 13.41
CA SER A 138 8.27 12.19 12.07
C SER A 138 7.41 11.51 10.99
N VAL A 139 6.73 10.41 11.31
CA VAL A 139 5.96 9.59 10.36
C VAL A 139 4.46 9.70 10.66
N ASP A 140 3.65 9.96 9.65
CA ASP A 140 2.18 10.00 9.75
C ASP A 140 1.57 8.61 9.68
N VAL A 141 2.04 7.79 8.73
CA VAL A 141 1.54 6.43 8.49
C VAL A 141 2.73 5.49 8.27
N ALA A 142 2.74 4.36 8.96
CA ALA A 142 3.61 3.23 8.65
C ALA A 142 2.80 2.14 7.96
N LEU A 143 3.34 1.55 6.92
CA LEU A 143 2.78 0.41 6.20
C LEU A 143 3.61 -0.83 6.49
N LEU A 144 2.95 -1.95 6.75
CA LEU A 144 3.55 -3.28 6.89
C LEU A 144 2.69 -4.25 6.07
N ILE A 145 3.05 -4.41 4.79
CA ILE A 145 2.17 -5.06 3.82
C ILE A 145 2.76 -6.37 3.32
N LEU A 146 2.09 -7.48 3.67
CA LEU A 146 2.46 -8.85 3.30
C LEU A 146 3.87 -9.23 3.80
N ALA A 147 4.22 -8.80 5.00
CA ALA A 147 5.56 -8.95 5.54
C ALA A 147 5.61 -9.24 7.06
N TYR A 148 4.50 -9.09 7.81
CA TYR A 148 4.53 -9.34 9.26
C TYR A 148 4.82 -10.82 9.57
N HIS A 149 4.25 -11.76 8.81
CA HIS A 149 4.51 -13.19 8.99
C HIS A 149 5.99 -13.57 8.85
N ASP A 150 6.80 -12.76 8.17
CA ASP A 150 8.24 -13.01 7.97
C ASP A 150 9.08 -12.86 9.25
N ILE A 151 8.53 -12.28 10.33
CA ILE A 151 9.18 -12.34 11.65
C ILE A 151 9.31 -13.79 12.16
N TYR A 152 8.52 -14.72 11.60
CA TYR A 152 8.53 -16.15 11.91
C TYR A 152 9.26 -17.00 10.87
N PHE A 153 9.62 -16.43 9.73
CA PHE A 153 10.32 -17.17 8.69
C PHE A 153 11.76 -17.48 9.10
N ARG A 154 12.10 -18.76 9.11
CA ARG A 154 13.40 -19.29 9.53
C ARG A 154 13.85 -20.37 8.56
N PRO A 155 14.33 -20.01 7.36
CA PRO A 155 14.92 -20.98 6.45
C PRO A 155 16.20 -21.58 7.10
N GLY A 156 16.37 -22.89 6.95
CA GLY A 156 17.49 -23.59 7.58
C GLY A 156 18.88 -23.27 7.03
N ASP A 157 18.94 -22.53 5.90
CA ASP A 157 20.17 -22.11 5.22
C ASP A 157 20.75 -20.78 5.74
N GLY A 158 20.05 -20.10 6.66
CA GLY A 158 20.48 -18.82 7.22
C GLY A 158 20.36 -17.63 6.27
N SER A 159 19.73 -17.80 5.11
CA SER A 159 19.54 -16.72 4.11
C SER A 159 18.62 -15.60 4.61
N TRP A 160 17.78 -15.87 5.61
CA TRP A 160 16.86 -14.91 6.21
C TRP A 160 17.26 -14.57 7.63
N PRO A 161 17.58 -13.31 7.96
CA PRO A 161 17.99 -12.94 9.31
C PRO A 161 16.82 -13.05 10.28
N HIS A 162 17.15 -13.26 11.55
CA HIS A 162 16.15 -13.16 12.61
C HIS A 162 15.61 -11.74 12.68
N ILE A 163 14.29 -11.60 12.59
CA ILE A 163 13.59 -10.34 12.82
C ILE A 163 13.04 -10.35 14.24
N ASP A 164 13.51 -9.42 15.07
CA ASP A 164 12.94 -9.17 16.39
C ASP A 164 11.64 -8.37 16.24
N GLY A 165 10.52 -9.06 16.26
CA GLY A 165 9.19 -8.46 16.05
C GLY A 165 8.85 -7.38 17.08
N PRO A 166 8.98 -7.62 18.38
CA PRO A 166 8.80 -6.61 19.42
C PRO A 166 9.67 -5.37 19.23
N ALA A 167 10.97 -5.52 18.96
CA ALA A 167 11.87 -4.40 18.73
C ALA A 167 11.54 -3.63 17.43
N MET A 168 11.15 -4.34 16.37
CA MET A 168 10.66 -3.73 15.13
C MET A 168 9.40 -2.88 15.38
N LEU A 169 8.40 -3.41 16.08
CA LEU A 169 7.18 -2.68 16.40
C LEU A 169 7.45 -1.46 17.28
N ALA A 170 8.38 -1.58 18.24
CA ALA A 170 8.81 -0.47 19.08
C ALA A 170 9.48 0.65 18.26
N ALA A 171 10.34 0.30 17.29
CA ALA A 171 10.98 1.26 16.38
C ALA A 171 9.96 1.96 15.47
N ILE A 172 9.00 1.22 14.90
CA ILE A 172 7.89 1.78 14.11
C ILE A 172 7.07 2.73 14.98
N ARG A 173 6.73 2.32 16.21
CA ARG A 173 5.96 3.15 17.13
C ARG A 173 6.69 4.44 17.52
N ALA A 174 7.99 4.37 17.72
CA ALA A 174 8.81 5.56 18.01
C ALA A 174 8.76 6.55 16.84
N ALA A 175 8.91 6.07 15.60
CA ALA A 175 8.89 6.90 14.40
C ALA A 175 7.52 7.54 14.14
N LEU A 176 6.42 6.86 14.46
CA LEU A 176 5.06 7.42 14.27
C LEU A 176 4.79 8.58 15.25
N ARG A 177 4.14 9.63 14.74
CA ARG A 177 3.61 10.70 15.60
C ARG A 177 2.48 10.18 16.51
N PRO A 178 2.15 10.87 17.61
CA PRO A 178 0.90 10.61 18.35
C PRO A 178 -0.29 10.64 17.39
N GLY A 179 -1.23 9.71 17.54
CA GLY A 179 -2.36 9.52 16.62
C GLY A 179 -1.98 8.96 15.24
N GLY A 180 -0.68 8.70 14.96
CA GLY A 180 -0.21 8.11 13.70
C GLY A 180 -0.71 6.68 13.48
N ILE A 181 -0.77 6.26 12.23
CA ILE A 181 -1.38 4.99 11.81
C ILE A 181 -0.31 3.94 11.46
N LEU A 182 -0.51 2.72 11.93
CA LEU A 182 0.14 1.52 11.41
C LEU A 182 -0.91 0.73 10.60
N GLY A 183 -0.74 0.72 9.27
CA GLY A 183 -1.55 -0.07 8.34
C GLY A 183 -0.91 -1.41 8.08
N VAL A 184 -1.63 -2.49 8.36
CA VAL A 184 -1.14 -3.86 8.18
C VAL A 184 -2.03 -4.62 7.21
N VAL A 185 -1.40 -5.23 6.20
CA VAL A 185 -2.02 -6.24 5.36
C VAL A 185 -1.21 -7.52 5.51
N ASP A 186 -1.86 -8.66 5.77
CA ASP A 186 -1.14 -9.92 5.77
C ASP A 186 -2.02 -11.10 5.31
N HIS A 187 -1.38 -12.20 4.95
CA HIS A 187 -2.06 -13.44 4.57
C HIS A 187 -2.70 -14.11 5.80
N ALA A 188 -4.01 -14.29 5.77
CA ALA A 188 -4.73 -14.94 6.85
C ALA A 188 -4.32 -16.41 6.97
N GLY A 189 -3.97 -16.82 8.18
CA GLY A 189 -3.76 -18.18 8.62
C GLY A 189 -5.00 -18.75 9.33
N SER A 190 -4.97 -20.04 9.67
CA SER A 190 -5.95 -20.66 10.57
C SER A 190 -5.74 -20.21 12.02
N ALA A 191 -6.78 -20.29 12.84
CA ALA A 191 -6.72 -19.87 14.26
C ALA A 191 -5.68 -20.65 15.10
N ASP A 192 -5.42 -21.90 14.74
CA ASP A 192 -4.51 -22.78 15.47
C ASP A 192 -3.13 -22.89 14.82
N ILE A 193 -2.79 -21.98 13.91
CA ILE A 193 -1.52 -22.02 13.17
C ILE A 193 -0.33 -21.90 14.13
N THR A 194 0.57 -22.87 14.08
CA THR A 194 1.79 -22.87 14.89
C THR A 194 2.84 -21.88 14.36
N THR A 195 3.77 -21.46 15.20
CA THR A 195 4.87 -20.56 14.80
C THR A 195 5.67 -21.09 13.61
N GLY A 196 5.94 -22.42 13.58
CA GLY A 196 6.64 -23.05 12.45
C GLY A 196 5.81 -23.02 11.16
N GLU A 197 4.50 -23.18 11.25
CA GLU A 197 3.60 -23.11 10.10
C GLU A 197 3.45 -21.69 9.59
N ILE A 198 3.42 -20.67 10.46
CA ILE A 198 3.44 -19.27 10.04
C ILE A 198 4.62 -19.04 9.08
N GLY A 199 5.83 -19.40 9.48
CA GLY A 199 7.01 -19.25 8.63
C GLY A 199 6.98 -20.09 7.36
N ARG A 200 6.42 -21.31 7.39
CA ARG A 200 6.33 -22.20 6.22
C ARG A 200 5.23 -21.81 5.24
N LEU A 201 4.07 -21.38 5.73
CA LEU A 201 2.92 -21.01 4.91
C LEU A 201 2.92 -19.54 4.50
N HIS A 202 3.73 -18.72 5.15
CA HIS A 202 3.69 -17.25 5.06
C HIS A 202 2.27 -16.73 5.30
N ARG A 203 1.67 -17.15 6.42
CA ARG A 203 0.31 -16.80 6.85
C ARG A 203 0.28 -16.63 8.36
N ILE A 204 -0.56 -15.75 8.87
CA ILE A 204 -0.68 -15.51 10.31
C ILE A 204 -2.14 -15.49 10.75
N ASP A 205 -2.41 -16.03 11.94
CA ASP A 205 -3.71 -15.91 12.61
C ASP A 205 -4.00 -14.44 12.97
N GLU A 206 -5.22 -13.99 12.68
CA GLU A 206 -5.64 -12.60 12.92
C GLU A 206 -5.56 -12.22 14.40
N ALA A 207 -6.08 -13.07 15.28
CA ALA A 207 -6.10 -12.78 16.72
C ALA A 207 -4.68 -12.73 17.30
N ARG A 208 -3.76 -13.55 16.76
CA ARG A 208 -2.34 -13.49 17.14
C ARG A 208 -1.70 -12.18 16.70
N LEU A 209 -1.87 -11.80 15.44
CA LEU A 209 -1.32 -10.55 14.89
C LEU A 209 -1.81 -9.34 15.68
N VAL A 210 -3.11 -9.27 15.95
CA VAL A 210 -3.71 -8.19 16.75
C VAL A 210 -3.09 -8.14 18.13
N ARG A 211 -3.05 -9.25 18.87
CA ARG A 211 -2.45 -9.28 20.22
C ARG A 211 -0.99 -8.84 20.25
N GLU A 212 -0.19 -9.24 19.27
CA GLU A 212 1.24 -8.88 19.22
C GLU A 212 1.44 -7.39 18.96
N ILE A 213 0.66 -6.80 18.06
CA ILE A 213 0.74 -5.37 17.76
C ILE A 213 0.17 -4.53 18.93
N GLU A 214 -0.93 -4.96 19.55
CA GLU A 214 -1.47 -4.28 20.73
C GLU A 214 -0.51 -4.37 21.92
N SER A 215 0.19 -5.49 22.09
CA SER A 215 1.23 -5.64 23.13
C SER A 215 2.41 -4.67 22.95
N ALA A 216 2.64 -4.18 21.73
CA ALA A 216 3.62 -3.13 21.45
C ALA A 216 3.06 -1.70 21.67
N GLY A 217 1.85 -1.57 22.21
CA GLY A 217 1.22 -0.30 22.59
C GLY A 217 0.47 0.42 21.47
N PHE A 218 0.04 -0.31 20.45
CA PHE A 218 -0.91 0.18 19.46
C PHE A 218 -2.35 -0.16 19.84
N GLU A 219 -3.33 0.51 19.23
CA GLU A 219 -4.76 0.23 19.36
C GLU A 219 -5.32 -0.18 18.00
N LEU A 220 -6.00 -1.33 17.90
CA LEU A 220 -6.77 -1.67 16.70
C LEU A 220 -7.97 -0.73 16.59
N VAL A 221 -8.05 0.08 15.55
CA VAL A 221 -9.13 1.06 15.37
C VAL A 221 -10.10 0.73 14.25
N ALA A 222 -9.69 -0.11 13.28
CA ALA A 222 -10.57 -0.58 12.21
C ALA A 222 -10.00 -1.82 11.50
N SER A 223 -10.89 -2.58 10.87
CA SER A 223 -10.54 -3.64 9.90
C SER A 223 -11.33 -3.45 8.60
N SER A 224 -10.88 -4.07 7.51
CA SER A 224 -11.57 -4.02 6.23
C SER A 224 -11.57 -5.40 5.56
N ASP A 225 -12.73 -5.76 5.00
CA ASP A 225 -12.92 -7.03 4.27
C ASP A 225 -12.52 -6.92 2.78
N VAL A 226 -11.95 -5.80 2.36
CA VAL A 226 -11.65 -5.52 0.95
C VAL A 226 -10.78 -6.59 0.27
N LEU A 227 -9.92 -7.27 1.02
CA LEU A 227 -9.03 -8.34 0.54
C LEU A 227 -9.40 -9.73 1.09
N ARG A 228 -10.58 -9.89 1.71
CA ARG A 228 -11.05 -11.20 2.17
C ARG A 228 -11.39 -12.10 0.99
N ASN A 229 -11.02 -13.36 1.11
CA ASN A 229 -11.36 -14.40 0.16
C ASN A 229 -11.85 -15.65 0.92
N PRO A 230 -13.16 -15.86 1.03
CA PRO A 230 -13.72 -17.01 1.75
C PRO A 230 -13.44 -18.37 1.09
N ASP A 231 -13.06 -18.38 -0.20
CA ASP A 231 -12.73 -19.61 -0.92
C ASP A 231 -11.30 -20.10 -0.63
N ASP A 232 -10.44 -19.28 0.00
CA ASP A 232 -9.10 -19.68 0.41
C ASP A 232 -9.17 -20.51 1.71
N THR A 233 -8.80 -21.76 1.65
CA THR A 233 -8.78 -22.68 2.79
C THR A 233 -7.73 -22.34 3.85
N ARG A 234 -6.76 -21.49 3.51
CA ARG A 234 -5.61 -21.06 4.33
C ARG A 234 -4.62 -22.17 4.68
N LEU A 235 -4.71 -23.33 4.02
CA LEU A 235 -3.87 -24.51 4.28
C LEU A 235 -2.63 -24.58 3.40
N LEU A 236 -2.66 -23.91 2.23
CA LEU A 236 -1.55 -23.86 1.28
C LEU A 236 -0.62 -22.67 1.54
N PRO A 237 0.69 -22.81 1.28
CA PRO A 237 1.60 -21.66 1.31
C PRO A 237 1.12 -20.55 0.37
N MET A 238 1.35 -19.28 0.74
CA MET A 238 0.88 -18.14 -0.04
C MET A 238 1.41 -18.09 -1.48
N TYR A 239 2.55 -18.73 -1.73
CA TYR A 239 3.21 -18.83 -3.04
C TYR A 239 2.76 -20.02 -3.88
N ASP A 240 1.93 -20.93 -3.34
CA ASP A 240 1.37 -22.06 -4.09
C ASP A 240 0.53 -21.57 -5.27
N ALA A 241 0.68 -22.23 -6.42
CA ALA A 241 0.05 -21.83 -7.68
C ALA A 241 -1.49 -21.77 -7.59
N GLU A 242 -2.11 -22.59 -6.71
CA GLU A 242 -3.56 -22.63 -6.53
C GLU A 242 -4.10 -21.38 -5.82
N VAL A 243 -3.29 -20.73 -4.97
CA VAL A 243 -3.73 -19.60 -4.14
C VAL A 243 -2.97 -18.31 -4.37
N ARG A 244 -1.87 -18.35 -5.12
CA ARG A 244 -1.01 -17.18 -5.38
C ARG A 244 -1.82 -16.03 -5.99
N GLY A 245 -1.76 -14.86 -5.33
CA GLY A 245 -2.53 -13.69 -5.71
C GLY A 245 -4.01 -13.72 -5.27
N ARG A 246 -4.51 -14.86 -4.75
CA ARG A 246 -5.91 -15.05 -4.35
C ARG A 246 -6.08 -15.50 -2.90
N THR A 247 -5.03 -15.42 -2.08
CA THR A 247 -5.10 -15.72 -0.65
C THR A 247 -6.11 -14.82 0.05
N ASP A 248 -6.75 -15.35 1.11
CA ASP A 248 -7.47 -14.52 2.07
C ASP A 248 -6.49 -13.61 2.81
N ARG A 249 -6.81 -12.32 2.93
CA ARG A 249 -5.91 -11.35 3.54
C ARG A 249 -6.63 -10.47 4.55
N LEU A 250 -5.92 -10.24 5.64
CA LEU A 250 -6.28 -9.29 6.70
C LEU A 250 -5.92 -7.88 6.23
N VAL A 251 -6.76 -6.91 6.53
CA VAL A 251 -6.47 -5.47 6.36
C VAL A 251 -6.85 -4.78 7.66
N LEU A 252 -5.85 -4.44 8.45
CA LEU A 252 -6.00 -3.97 9.83
C LEU A 252 -5.36 -2.60 9.99
N LYS A 253 -6.08 -1.68 10.65
CA LYS A 253 -5.64 -0.32 10.92
C LYS A 253 -5.45 -0.14 12.41
N PHE A 254 -4.20 0.07 12.80
CA PHE A 254 -3.84 0.38 14.18
C PHE A 254 -3.48 1.86 14.31
N ARG A 255 -3.63 2.38 15.52
CA ARG A 255 -3.25 3.75 15.87
C ARG A 255 -2.25 3.74 17.02
N LYS A 256 -1.22 4.59 16.93
CA LYS A 256 -0.43 4.97 18.10
C LYS A 256 -1.28 5.89 18.98
N PRO A 257 -1.54 5.57 20.25
CA PRO A 257 -2.21 6.46 21.19
C PRO A 257 -1.55 7.85 21.26
N GLU A 258 -2.34 8.85 21.70
CA GLU A 258 -1.88 10.23 21.91
C GLU A 258 -0.75 10.31 22.95
#